data_a67d78dd7e3e089b1f55c6bb89f5cef1
#
_entry.id   a67d78dd7e3e089b1f55c6bb89f5cef1
#
_cell.length_a   1.000
_cell.length_b   1.000
_cell.length_c   1.000
_cell.angle_alpha   90.00
_cell.angle_beta   90.00
_cell.angle_gamma   90.00
#
_symmetry.space_group_name_H-M   'P 1'
#
loop_
_entity.id
_entity.type
_entity.pdbx_description
1 polymer ?
#
loop_
_entity_poly.entity_id
_entity_poly.type
_entity_poly.pdbx_seq_one_letter_code
_entity_poly.pdbx_strand_id
1 'polypeptide(L)'
;MSIRIGILGYGNLGKGVESAIGQNPDLELTAVFTRRNPENVKVRTAGVKVLAAEELEHMQDQIDVLVLCGGSATDLPVQTPKYAELYNVVDSFDTHARIPEHFAAVDAAAKKTGKVGIISCGWDPGMFSLNRLYANAILPEGSDYTFWGRGVSQGHSDAIRRIAGVKDARQYTVPVPEAVEAVRAGKNPELTTRQKHTRECYVVAEEGADLARIENEIKTMPNYFSDYDTTVTFIDEETMKRDHNKLPHGGSVIRTGVTGMDREHKHVVEYSLKLDSNPEFTG
;
A
#
# COMPACT_ATOMS: atom_id res chain seq x y z
N MET A 1 9.26 -9.15 -28.67
CA MET A 1 10.22 -8.35 -27.85
C MET A 1 9.67 -8.30 -26.46
N SER A 2 10.45 -8.66 -25.46
CA SER A 2 10.05 -8.50 -24.04
C SER A 2 10.29 -7.06 -23.61
N ILE A 3 9.46 -6.57 -22.70
CA ILE A 3 9.65 -5.27 -22.01
C ILE A 3 10.66 -5.49 -20.91
N ARG A 4 11.77 -4.75 -20.94
CA ARG A 4 12.86 -4.87 -19.97
C ARG A 4 12.55 -4.05 -18.71
N ILE A 5 12.44 -4.72 -17.58
CA ILE A 5 12.03 -4.13 -16.30
C ILE A 5 13.23 -4.01 -15.35
N GLY A 6 13.39 -2.84 -14.75
CA GLY A 6 14.22 -2.64 -13.56
C GLY A 6 13.34 -2.51 -12.31
N ILE A 7 13.79 -3.04 -11.18
CA ILE A 7 13.11 -2.86 -9.89
C ILE A 7 14.01 -2.03 -8.97
N LEU A 8 13.52 -0.89 -8.49
CA LEU A 8 14.20 -0.11 -7.44
C LEU A 8 13.55 -0.35 -6.08
N GLY A 9 14.29 -0.99 -5.19
CA GLY A 9 13.84 -1.39 -3.87
C GLY A 9 13.36 -2.84 -3.83
N TYR A 10 14.08 -3.68 -3.09
CA TYR A 10 13.78 -5.11 -3.00
C TYR A 10 13.37 -5.49 -1.57
N GLY A 11 12.21 -4.93 -1.17
CA GLY A 11 11.43 -5.31 0.01
C GLY A 11 10.35 -6.34 -0.36
N ASN A 12 9.27 -6.39 0.43
CA ASN A 12 8.15 -7.30 0.17
C ASN A 12 7.49 -7.01 -1.19
N LEU A 13 7.26 -5.72 -1.51
CA LEU A 13 6.67 -5.32 -2.78
C LEU A 13 7.59 -5.67 -3.98
N GLY A 14 8.89 -5.37 -3.89
CA GLY A 14 9.83 -5.71 -4.96
C GLY A 14 9.92 -7.20 -5.25
N LYS A 15 9.79 -8.05 -4.22
CA LYS A 15 9.68 -9.52 -4.39
C LYS A 15 8.36 -9.92 -5.07
N GLY A 16 7.27 -9.22 -4.77
CA GLY A 16 5.98 -9.43 -5.43
C GLY A 16 6.06 -9.06 -6.91
N VAL A 17 6.67 -7.91 -7.24
CA VAL A 17 6.89 -7.48 -8.63
C VAL A 17 7.78 -8.47 -9.38
N GLU A 18 8.89 -8.95 -8.78
CA GLU A 18 9.71 -10.00 -9.39
C GLU A 18 8.89 -11.26 -9.71
N SER A 19 8.06 -11.70 -8.76
CA SER A 19 7.19 -12.86 -8.97
C SER A 19 6.19 -12.65 -10.11
N ALA A 20 5.62 -11.46 -10.22
CA ALA A 20 4.70 -11.10 -11.30
C ALA A 20 5.38 -11.06 -12.67
N ILE A 21 6.59 -10.51 -12.76
CA ILE A 21 7.39 -10.51 -13.99
C ILE A 21 7.66 -11.93 -14.46
N GLY A 22 8.04 -12.83 -13.53
CA GLY A 22 8.32 -14.23 -13.87
C GLY A 22 7.10 -15.03 -14.38
N GLN A 23 5.88 -14.52 -14.21
CA GLN A 23 4.65 -15.14 -14.70
C GLN A 23 4.15 -14.55 -16.03
N ASN A 24 4.77 -13.47 -16.49
CA ASN A 24 4.39 -12.77 -17.72
C ASN A 24 5.49 -12.95 -18.79
N PRO A 25 5.25 -13.71 -19.86
CA PRO A 25 6.29 -14.06 -20.84
C PRO A 25 6.75 -12.88 -21.71
N ASP A 26 6.04 -11.77 -21.68
CA ASP A 26 6.36 -10.53 -22.38
C ASP A 26 7.16 -9.53 -21.51
N LEU A 27 7.44 -9.88 -20.26
CA LEU A 27 8.26 -9.10 -19.34
C LEU A 27 9.59 -9.80 -19.04
N GLU A 28 10.64 -9.01 -18.90
CA GLU A 28 11.99 -9.49 -18.57
C GLU A 28 12.59 -8.66 -17.42
N LEU A 29 12.94 -9.31 -16.32
CA LEU A 29 13.64 -8.64 -15.22
C LEU A 29 15.11 -8.49 -15.56
N THR A 30 15.53 -7.27 -15.87
CA THR A 30 16.92 -6.93 -16.23
C THR A 30 17.83 -6.81 -15.00
N ALA A 31 17.39 -6.06 -13.99
CA ALA A 31 18.17 -5.84 -12.78
C ALA A 31 17.30 -5.41 -11.61
N VAL A 32 17.81 -5.61 -10.40
CA VAL A 32 17.26 -5.10 -9.15
C VAL A 32 18.24 -4.08 -8.57
N PHE A 33 17.73 -2.93 -8.17
CA PHE A 33 18.50 -1.83 -7.62
C PHE A 33 18.19 -1.63 -6.14
N THR A 34 19.21 -1.36 -5.34
CA THR A 34 19.07 -1.22 -3.88
C THR A 34 19.99 -0.16 -3.32
N ARG A 35 19.55 0.50 -2.23
CA ARG A 35 20.40 1.40 -1.41
C ARG A 35 21.17 0.64 -0.33
N ARG A 36 20.82 -0.63 -0.10
CA ARG A 36 21.58 -1.53 0.78
C ARG A 36 22.78 -2.08 0.03
N ASN A 37 23.72 -2.70 0.74
CA ASN A 37 24.78 -3.44 0.06
C ASN A 37 24.16 -4.51 -0.87
N PRO A 38 24.41 -4.46 -2.21
CA PRO A 38 23.85 -5.41 -3.18
C PRO A 38 24.14 -6.87 -2.86
N GLU A 39 25.29 -7.19 -2.29
CA GLU A 39 25.69 -8.56 -1.90
C GLU A 39 24.75 -9.19 -0.85
N ASN A 40 24.07 -8.36 -0.05
CA ASN A 40 23.13 -8.79 0.96
C ASN A 40 21.69 -8.98 0.43
N VAL A 41 21.46 -8.70 -0.84
CA VAL A 41 20.13 -8.83 -1.48
C VAL A 41 20.13 -10.06 -2.38
N LYS A 42 19.28 -11.02 -2.06
CA LYS A 42 19.12 -12.25 -2.85
C LYS A 42 17.82 -12.20 -3.63
N VAL A 43 17.91 -12.15 -4.94
CA VAL A 43 16.80 -12.28 -5.89
C VAL A 43 16.51 -13.74 -6.19
N ARG A 44 15.29 -14.05 -6.62
CA ARG A 44 14.85 -15.41 -6.95
C ARG A 44 15.15 -15.78 -8.39
N THR A 45 15.08 -14.79 -9.30
CA THR A 45 15.32 -14.99 -10.72
C THR A 45 16.80 -15.21 -11.00
N ALA A 46 17.11 -16.38 -11.57
CA ALA A 46 18.50 -16.74 -11.86
C ALA A 46 19.12 -15.77 -12.90
N GLY A 47 20.38 -15.37 -12.67
CA GLY A 47 21.14 -14.53 -13.59
C GLY A 47 20.83 -13.03 -13.49
N VAL A 48 19.82 -12.61 -12.73
CA VAL A 48 19.49 -11.20 -12.52
C VAL A 48 20.53 -10.56 -11.59
N LYS A 49 21.06 -9.42 -12.01
CA LYS A 49 22.03 -8.65 -11.24
C LYS A 49 21.34 -7.82 -10.16
N VAL A 50 21.96 -7.75 -9.00
CA VAL A 50 21.61 -6.76 -7.97
C VAL A 50 22.67 -5.69 -7.98
N LEU A 51 22.28 -4.44 -8.13
CA LEU A 51 23.13 -3.28 -8.34
C LEU A 51 22.83 -2.19 -7.30
N ALA A 52 23.77 -1.30 -7.10
CA ALA A 52 23.53 -0.10 -6.31
C ALA A 52 22.54 0.83 -7.04
N ALA A 53 21.75 1.60 -6.28
CA ALA A 53 20.74 2.48 -6.86
C ALA A 53 21.33 3.57 -7.79
N GLU A 54 22.58 3.95 -7.56
CA GLU A 54 23.33 4.93 -8.34
C GLU A 54 23.60 4.44 -9.77
N GLU A 55 23.72 3.13 -10.00
CA GLU A 55 23.93 2.54 -11.32
C GLU A 55 22.77 2.80 -12.30
N LEU A 56 21.58 3.15 -11.77
CA LEU A 56 20.44 3.54 -12.61
C LEU A 56 20.77 4.72 -13.55
N GLU A 57 21.71 5.59 -13.17
CA GLU A 57 22.07 6.74 -14.01
C GLU A 57 22.81 6.33 -15.32
N HIS A 58 23.21 5.05 -15.43
CA HIS A 58 23.98 4.51 -16.56
C HIS A 58 23.31 3.34 -17.30
N MET A 59 22.01 3.05 -16.99
CA MET A 59 21.34 1.88 -17.55
C MET A 59 20.10 2.18 -18.41
N GLN A 60 19.95 3.44 -18.89
CA GLN A 60 18.77 3.87 -19.65
C GLN A 60 18.53 3.04 -20.92
N ASP A 61 19.59 2.58 -21.59
CA ASP A 61 19.47 1.75 -22.81
C ASP A 61 19.11 0.28 -22.52
N GLN A 62 19.16 -0.14 -21.25
CA GLN A 62 18.95 -1.52 -20.85
C GLN A 62 17.58 -1.76 -20.18
N ILE A 63 16.88 -0.69 -19.79
CA ILE A 63 15.62 -0.76 -19.05
C ILE A 63 14.58 0.08 -19.77
N ASP A 64 13.46 -0.53 -20.10
CA ASP A 64 12.32 0.14 -20.73
C ASP A 64 11.37 0.77 -19.70
N VAL A 65 11.19 0.10 -18.55
CA VAL A 65 10.35 0.55 -17.44
C VAL A 65 11.03 0.28 -16.11
N LEU A 66 11.06 1.28 -15.24
CA LEU A 66 11.53 1.17 -13.86
C LEU A 66 10.34 1.11 -12.90
N VAL A 67 10.24 0.04 -12.12
CA VAL A 67 9.24 -0.12 -11.06
C VAL A 67 9.86 0.28 -9.72
N LEU A 68 9.28 1.31 -9.08
CA LEU A 68 9.78 1.83 -7.81
C LEU A 68 8.99 1.23 -6.65
N CYS A 69 9.67 0.47 -5.81
CA CYS A 69 9.12 -0.26 -4.68
C CYS A 69 9.58 0.31 -3.32
N GLY A 70 9.90 1.60 -3.30
CA GLY A 70 10.29 2.34 -2.10
C GLY A 70 9.11 2.66 -1.17
N GLY A 71 9.41 3.19 0.00
CA GLY A 71 8.40 3.63 0.96
C GLY A 71 7.66 4.89 0.49
N SER A 72 6.33 4.87 0.56
CA SER A 72 5.48 5.95 0.09
C SER A 72 5.69 7.26 0.86
N ALA A 73 5.98 7.18 2.17
CA ALA A 73 6.15 8.37 2.99
C ALA A 73 7.50 9.11 2.75
N THR A 74 8.55 8.39 2.39
CA THR A 74 9.93 8.92 2.39
C THR A 74 10.67 8.76 1.07
N ASP A 75 10.49 7.64 0.38
CA ASP A 75 11.29 7.29 -0.78
C ASP A 75 10.67 7.77 -2.09
N LEU A 76 9.43 7.37 -2.36
CA LEU A 76 8.75 7.65 -3.63
C LEU A 76 8.60 9.13 -3.95
N PRO A 77 8.33 10.04 -2.99
CA PRO A 77 8.25 11.48 -3.27
C PRO A 77 9.53 12.07 -3.90
N VAL A 78 10.68 11.44 -3.63
CA VAL A 78 11.97 11.87 -4.15
C VAL A 78 12.40 11.03 -5.35
N GLN A 79 12.24 9.71 -5.25
CA GLN A 79 12.73 8.78 -6.26
C GLN A 79 11.93 8.84 -7.55
N THR A 80 10.59 8.86 -7.46
CA THR A 80 9.76 8.79 -8.66
C THR A 80 9.97 10.00 -9.59
N PRO A 81 9.93 11.26 -9.12
CA PRO A 81 10.26 12.40 -9.98
C PRO A 81 11.71 12.35 -10.54
N LYS A 82 12.70 11.97 -9.72
CA LYS A 82 14.08 11.84 -10.16
C LYS A 82 14.21 10.88 -11.34
N TYR A 83 13.66 9.68 -11.20
CA TYR A 83 13.83 8.65 -12.22
C TYR A 83 12.85 8.77 -13.38
N ALA A 84 11.76 9.50 -13.24
CA ALA A 84 10.87 9.83 -14.34
C ALA A 84 11.52 10.72 -15.42
N GLU A 85 12.63 11.38 -15.10
CA GLU A 85 13.45 12.08 -16.10
C GLU A 85 14.30 11.12 -16.95
N LEU A 86 14.54 9.89 -16.49
CA LEU A 86 15.42 8.93 -17.14
C LEU A 86 14.66 7.73 -17.75
N TYR A 87 13.57 7.32 -17.13
CA TYR A 87 12.83 6.10 -17.43
C TYR A 87 11.34 6.35 -17.55
N ASN A 88 10.62 5.45 -18.24
CA ASN A 88 9.22 5.24 -17.93
C ASN A 88 9.15 4.61 -16.53
N VAL A 89 8.27 5.10 -15.68
CA VAL A 89 8.22 4.70 -14.27
C VAL A 89 6.85 4.20 -13.86
N VAL A 90 6.85 3.23 -12.93
CA VAL A 90 5.64 2.78 -12.23
C VAL A 90 5.94 2.81 -10.73
N ASP A 91 5.05 3.40 -9.92
CA ASP A 91 5.16 3.38 -8.47
C ASP A 91 3.86 2.99 -7.77
N SER A 92 3.96 2.70 -6.49
CA SER A 92 2.86 2.33 -5.60
C SER A 92 2.61 3.40 -4.52
N PHE A 93 2.76 4.67 -4.84
CA PHE A 93 2.57 5.76 -3.88
C PHE A 93 1.15 5.74 -3.30
N ASP A 94 1.01 5.61 -1.97
CA ASP A 94 -0.28 5.40 -1.29
C ASP A 94 -0.63 6.46 -0.23
N THR A 95 0.13 7.53 -0.13
CA THR A 95 -0.22 8.65 0.75
C THR A 95 -1.33 9.48 0.10
N HIS A 96 -2.57 9.04 0.25
CA HIS A 96 -3.74 9.55 -0.48
C HIS A 96 -3.84 11.07 -0.53
N ALA A 97 -3.66 11.75 0.61
CA ALA A 97 -3.76 13.22 0.69
C ALA A 97 -2.69 13.95 -0.17
N ARG A 98 -1.59 13.28 -0.51
CA ARG A 98 -0.47 13.85 -1.27
C ARG A 98 -0.38 13.36 -2.72
N ILE A 99 -1.34 12.55 -3.18
CA ILE A 99 -1.34 12.06 -4.58
C ILE A 99 -1.36 13.21 -5.60
N PRO A 100 -2.15 14.29 -5.45
CA PRO A 100 -2.11 15.40 -6.40
C PRO A 100 -0.74 16.10 -6.49
N GLU A 101 -0.06 16.28 -5.35
CA GLU A 101 1.29 16.86 -5.30
C GLU A 101 2.31 15.93 -6.00
N HIS A 102 2.25 14.64 -5.68
CA HIS A 102 3.12 13.63 -6.27
C HIS A 102 2.91 13.52 -7.79
N PHE A 103 1.65 13.51 -8.23
CA PHE A 103 1.30 13.54 -9.65
C PHE A 103 1.93 14.72 -10.37
N ALA A 104 1.77 15.94 -9.82
CA ALA A 104 2.31 17.14 -10.45
C ALA A 104 3.85 17.08 -10.58
N ALA A 105 4.54 16.56 -9.56
CA ALA A 105 6.00 16.43 -9.58
C ALA A 105 6.47 15.41 -10.62
N VAL A 106 5.83 14.25 -10.70
CA VAL A 106 6.18 13.19 -11.67
C VAL A 106 5.83 13.59 -13.09
N ASP A 107 4.66 14.21 -13.31
CA ASP A 107 4.24 14.73 -14.62
C ASP A 107 5.21 15.78 -15.17
N ALA A 108 5.62 16.73 -14.32
CA ALA A 108 6.59 17.75 -14.71
C ALA A 108 7.96 17.15 -15.06
N ALA A 109 8.41 16.13 -14.32
CA ALA A 109 9.66 15.44 -14.57
C ALA A 109 9.62 14.63 -15.88
N ALA A 110 8.60 13.80 -16.06
CA ALA A 110 8.45 12.94 -17.23
C ALA A 110 8.31 13.75 -18.54
N LYS A 111 7.59 14.85 -18.51
CA LYS A 111 7.43 15.75 -19.67
C LYS A 111 8.74 16.33 -20.19
N LYS A 112 9.76 16.54 -19.35
CA LYS A 112 11.05 17.09 -19.78
C LYS A 112 11.74 16.21 -20.82
N THR A 113 11.55 14.91 -20.74
CA THR A 113 12.26 13.92 -21.56
C THR A 113 11.33 13.04 -22.38
N GLY A 114 10.02 13.31 -22.37
CA GLY A 114 9.02 12.54 -23.10
C GLY A 114 8.79 11.13 -22.54
N LYS A 115 9.03 10.93 -21.25
CA LYS A 115 8.78 9.68 -20.56
C LYS A 115 7.34 9.60 -20.04
N VAL A 116 6.93 8.40 -19.62
CA VAL A 116 5.62 8.13 -19.04
C VAL A 116 5.78 7.73 -17.58
N GLY A 117 4.99 8.33 -16.71
CA GLY A 117 4.87 7.94 -15.30
C GLY A 117 3.47 7.40 -15.01
N ILE A 118 3.38 6.20 -14.43
CA ILE A 118 2.17 5.64 -13.85
C ILE A 118 2.39 5.59 -12.35
N ILE A 119 1.63 6.38 -11.62
CA ILE A 119 1.79 6.49 -10.17
C ILE A 119 0.63 5.83 -9.42
N SER A 120 0.84 5.55 -8.15
CA SER A 120 -0.22 5.06 -7.26
C SER A 120 -0.85 3.74 -7.75
N CYS A 121 -0.03 2.87 -8.34
CA CYS A 121 -0.44 1.54 -8.78
C CYS A 121 -0.47 0.57 -7.60
N GLY A 122 -1.63 -0.01 -7.36
CA GLY A 122 -1.87 -1.01 -6.34
C GLY A 122 -3.35 -1.37 -6.32
N TRP A 123 -3.84 -1.78 -5.14
CA TRP A 123 -5.27 -2.04 -5.02
C TRP A 123 -6.02 -0.86 -4.37
N ASP A 124 -5.41 -0.07 -3.48
CA ASP A 124 -5.98 1.18 -2.99
C ASP A 124 -4.87 2.13 -2.47
N PRO A 125 -4.49 3.12 -3.28
CA PRO A 125 -5.00 3.51 -4.59
C PRO A 125 -4.68 2.51 -5.71
N GLY A 126 -5.45 2.56 -6.78
CA GLY A 126 -5.35 1.69 -7.95
C GLY A 126 -6.68 1.01 -8.27
N MET A 127 -6.79 -0.30 -8.07
CA MET A 127 -7.99 -1.07 -8.41
C MET A 127 -9.26 -0.54 -7.73
N PHE A 128 -9.22 -0.22 -6.44
CA PHE A 128 -10.37 0.37 -5.73
C PHE A 128 -10.71 1.77 -6.23
N SER A 129 -9.73 2.54 -6.68
CA SER A 129 -9.98 3.84 -7.31
C SER A 129 -10.79 3.69 -8.59
N LEU A 130 -10.45 2.71 -9.44
CA LEU A 130 -11.20 2.37 -10.64
C LEU A 130 -12.59 1.82 -10.31
N ASN A 131 -12.71 0.97 -9.29
CA ASN A 131 -14.00 0.45 -8.82
C ASN A 131 -14.93 1.57 -8.34
N ARG A 132 -14.42 2.57 -7.60
CA ARG A 132 -15.19 3.75 -7.21
C ARG A 132 -15.63 4.55 -8.43
N LEU A 133 -14.73 4.81 -9.37
CA LEU A 133 -15.06 5.53 -10.61
C LEU A 133 -16.15 4.81 -11.41
N TYR A 134 -16.01 3.49 -11.58
CA TYR A 134 -16.99 2.67 -12.29
C TYR A 134 -18.36 2.66 -11.57
N ALA A 135 -18.35 2.45 -10.25
CA ALA A 135 -19.56 2.47 -9.46
C ALA A 135 -20.29 3.83 -9.51
N ASN A 136 -19.54 4.93 -9.52
CA ASN A 136 -20.09 6.28 -9.74
C ASN A 136 -20.74 6.44 -11.11
N ALA A 137 -20.14 5.89 -12.17
CA ALA A 137 -20.64 5.99 -13.53
C ALA A 137 -21.98 5.26 -13.71
N ILE A 138 -22.13 4.07 -13.07
CA ILE A 138 -23.36 3.25 -13.22
C ILE A 138 -24.46 3.62 -12.23
N LEU A 139 -24.13 4.26 -11.09
CA LEU A 139 -25.06 4.69 -10.05
C LEU A 139 -24.69 6.13 -9.60
N PRO A 140 -24.96 7.15 -10.42
CA PRO A 140 -24.47 8.51 -10.16
C PRO A 140 -25.04 9.14 -8.89
N GLU A 141 -26.32 8.88 -8.56
CA GLU A 141 -26.90 9.33 -7.29
C GLU A 141 -26.58 8.35 -6.15
N GLY A 142 -25.53 8.64 -5.38
CA GLY A 142 -25.12 7.76 -4.30
C GLY A 142 -23.89 8.23 -3.55
N SER A 143 -23.46 7.43 -2.57
CA SER A 143 -22.30 7.66 -1.72
C SER A 143 -21.35 6.48 -1.75
N ASP A 144 -20.05 6.77 -1.76
CA ASP A 144 -18.99 5.76 -1.73
C ASP A 144 -18.47 5.56 -0.30
N TYR A 145 -18.28 4.32 0.06
CA TYR A 145 -17.66 3.91 1.31
C TYR A 145 -16.51 2.97 1.03
N THR A 146 -15.38 3.19 1.68
CA THR A 146 -14.25 2.27 1.63
C THR A 146 -13.97 1.77 3.04
N PHE A 147 -13.93 0.45 3.17
CA PHE A 147 -13.54 -0.24 4.38
C PHE A 147 -12.32 -1.11 4.10
N TRP A 148 -11.24 -0.87 4.84
CA TRP A 148 -10.00 -1.66 4.74
C TRP A 148 -9.94 -2.70 5.85
N GLY A 149 -9.47 -3.87 5.53
CA GLY A 149 -9.19 -4.93 6.51
C GLY A 149 -10.16 -6.13 6.41
N ARG A 150 -10.07 -7.07 7.33
CA ARG A 150 -8.99 -7.12 8.36
C ARG A 150 -7.62 -7.32 7.68
N GLY A 151 -6.62 -6.48 7.95
CA GLY A 151 -5.36 -6.60 7.25
C GLY A 151 -4.19 -5.87 7.90
N VAL A 152 -3.00 -6.40 7.66
CA VAL A 152 -1.73 -5.85 8.18
C VAL A 152 -1.33 -4.62 7.40
N SER A 153 -1.26 -3.47 8.08
CA SER A 153 -0.63 -2.27 7.53
C SER A 153 0.87 -2.26 7.82
N GLN A 154 1.68 -2.37 6.77
CA GLN A 154 3.14 -2.39 6.92
C GLN A 154 3.68 -1.04 7.39
N GLY A 155 3.17 0.07 6.86
CA GLY A 155 3.59 1.40 7.24
C GLY A 155 3.29 1.73 8.71
N HIS A 156 2.10 1.35 9.21
CA HIS A 156 1.74 1.52 10.62
C HIS A 156 2.57 0.62 11.53
N SER A 157 2.81 -0.63 11.11
CA SER A 157 3.68 -1.55 11.84
C SER A 157 5.11 -1.02 11.93
N ASP A 158 5.62 -0.41 10.87
CA ASP A 158 6.94 0.24 10.86
C ASP A 158 7.00 1.45 11.80
N ALA A 159 5.94 2.25 11.86
CA ALA A 159 5.87 3.38 12.78
C ALA A 159 5.99 2.91 14.24
N ILE A 160 5.30 1.84 14.61
CA ILE A 160 5.38 1.25 15.96
C ILE A 160 6.80 0.71 16.24
N ARG A 161 7.43 0.01 15.28
CA ARG A 161 8.78 -0.54 15.44
C ARG A 161 9.88 0.51 15.65
N ARG A 162 9.61 1.78 15.34
CA ARG A 162 10.54 2.90 15.59
C ARG A 162 10.44 3.47 17.01
N ILE A 163 9.44 3.07 17.77
CA ILE A 163 9.31 3.50 19.18
C ILE A 163 10.40 2.80 20.00
N ALA A 164 11.11 3.56 20.82
CA ALA A 164 12.16 3.02 21.69
C ALA A 164 11.60 1.94 22.64
N GLY A 165 12.29 0.80 22.73
CA GLY A 165 11.85 -0.33 23.55
C GLY A 165 10.90 -1.29 22.82
N VAL A 166 10.66 -1.10 21.51
CA VAL A 166 9.90 -2.05 20.69
C VAL A 166 10.84 -2.88 19.82
N LYS A 167 10.76 -4.21 19.92
CA LYS A 167 11.51 -5.16 19.09
C LYS A 167 10.81 -5.48 17.77
N ASP A 168 9.50 -5.74 17.81
CA ASP A 168 8.68 -6.02 16.62
C ASP A 168 7.23 -5.60 16.87
N ALA A 169 6.50 -5.36 15.79
CA ALA A 169 5.10 -5.01 15.86
C ALA A 169 4.35 -5.40 14.58
N ARG A 170 3.06 -5.72 14.78
CA ARG A 170 2.08 -5.86 13.69
C ARG A 170 0.85 -5.05 14.02
N GLN A 171 0.42 -4.25 13.07
CA GLN A 171 -0.82 -3.49 13.18
C GLN A 171 -1.83 -4.00 12.17
N TYR A 172 -3.04 -4.25 12.63
CA TYR A 172 -4.18 -4.62 11.79
C TYR A 172 -5.20 -3.49 11.74
N THR A 173 -5.59 -3.12 10.53
CA THR A 173 -6.78 -2.30 10.30
C THR A 173 -7.99 -3.21 10.29
N VAL A 174 -9.00 -2.87 11.08
CA VAL A 174 -10.22 -3.68 11.24
C VAL A 174 -11.44 -2.80 10.98
N PRO A 175 -12.28 -3.12 9.99
CA PRO A 175 -13.51 -2.39 9.77
C PRO A 175 -14.50 -2.63 10.91
N VAL A 176 -15.25 -1.60 11.28
CA VAL A 176 -16.32 -1.69 12.28
C VAL A 176 -17.51 -2.41 11.65
N PRO A 177 -17.91 -3.59 12.16
CA PRO A 177 -18.93 -4.41 11.51
C PRO A 177 -20.27 -3.69 11.35
N GLU A 178 -20.70 -2.94 12.35
CA GLU A 178 -21.96 -2.21 12.36
C GLU A 178 -22.01 -1.12 11.27
N ALA A 179 -20.87 -0.48 10.99
CA ALA A 179 -20.76 0.50 9.92
C ALA A 179 -20.85 -0.18 8.55
N VAL A 180 -20.15 -1.30 8.36
CA VAL A 180 -20.22 -2.09 7.12
C VAL A 180 -21.64 -2.56 6.84
N GLU A 181 -22.29 -3.17 7.82
CA GLU A 181 -23.66 -3.67 7.65
C GLU A 181 -24.69 -2.55 7.43
N ALA A 182 -24.52 -1.39 8.07
CA ALA A 182 -25.38 -0.25 7.81
C ALA A 182 -25.29 0.21 6.34
N VAL A 183 -24.09 0.24 5.78
CA VAL A 183 -23.87 0.61 4.37
C VAL A 183 -24.42 -0.48 3.45
N ARG A 184 -24.16 -1.75 3.71
CA ARG A 184 -24.71 -2.89 2.95
C ARG A 184 -26.24 -2.94 2.96
N ALA A 185 -26.85 -2.46 4.03
CA ALA A 185 -28.31 -2.30 4.10
C ALA A 185 -28.86 -1.10 3.30
N GLY A 186 -28.03 -0.44 2.51
CA GLY A 186 -28.42 0.72 1.70
C GLY A 186 -28.68 1.99 2.53
N LYS A 187 -28.17 2.05 3.75
CA LYS A 187 -28.14 3.29 4.53
C LYS A 187 -26.94 4.12 4.10
N ASN A 188 -27.09 5.45 4.12
CA ASN A 188 -26.02 6.39 3.81
C ASN A 188 -25.56 7.13 5.08
N PRO A 189 -24.92 6.43 6.05
CA PRO A 189 -24.47 7.09 7.27
C PRO A 189 -23.30 8.01 6.99
N GLU A 190 -23.29 9.17 7.67
CA GLU A 190 -22.06 9.94 7.80
C GLU A 190 -21.17 9.25 8.83
N LEU A 191 -19.98 8.82 8.42
CA LEU A 191 -19.04 8.06 9.25
C LEU A 191 -17.72 8.78 9.38
N THR A 192 -17.33 9.03 10.62
CA THR A 192 -15.97 9.47 10.94
C THR A 192 -14.96 8.34 10.74
N THR A 193 -13.68 8.67 10.71
CA THR A 193 -12.58 7.70 10.63
C THR A 193 -12.71 6.62 11.73
N ARG A 194 -12.96 7.04 12.96
CA ARG A 194 -13.14 6.17 14.14
C ARG A 194 -14.35 5.23 14.02
N GLN A 195 -15.42 5.70 13.42
CA GLN A 195 -16.62 4.88 13.20
C GLN A 195 -16.46 3.87 12.07
N LYS A 196 -15.50 4.08 11.17
CA LYS A 196 -15.25 3.14 10.05
C LYS A 196 -14.27 2.03 10.41
N HIS A 197 -13.24 2.34 11.19
CA HIS A 197 -12.15 1.40 11.48
C HIS A 197 -11.64 1.52 12.90
N THR A 198 -11.22 0.37 13.44
CA THR A 198 -10.39 0.28 14.63
C THR A 198 -8.97 -0.17 14.27
N ARG A 199 -8.05 -0.07 15.22
CA ARG A 199 -6.67 -0.52 15.11
C ARG A 199 -6.37 -1.58 16.17
N GLU A 200 -5.83 -2.71 15.76
CA GLU A 200 -5.29 -3.73 16.65
C GLU A 200 -3.79 -3.80 16.46
N CYS A 201 -3.04 -3.58 17.53
CA CYS A 201 -1.58 -3.58 17.53
C CYS A 201 -1.08 -4.72 18.42
N TYR A 202 -0.27 -5.60 17.85
CA TYR A 202 0.46 -6.64 18.58
C TYR A 202 1.93 -6.21 18.62
N VAL A 203 2.48 -6.14 19.83
CA VAL A 203 3.79 -5.51 20.05
C VAL A 203 4.68 -6.44 20.89
N VAL A 204 5.90 -6.67 20.40
CA VAL A 204 6.96 -7.30 21.16
C VAL A 204 7.84 -6.21 21.73
N ALA A 205 7.85 -6.06 23.05
CA ALA A 205 8.67 -5.09 23.73
C ALA A 205 10.05 -5.66 24.11
N GLU A 206 11.03 -4.81 24.31
CA GLU A 206 12.31 -5.16 24.91
C GLU A 206 12.12 -5.50 26.40
N GLU A 207 13.02 -6.30 26.95
CA GLU A 207 13.01 -6.63 28.36
C GLU A 207 13.20 -5.37 29.23
N GLY A 208 12.32 -5.18 30.21
CA GLY A 208 12.33 -3.99 31.07
C GLY A 208 11.77 -2.70 30.43
N ALA A 209 11.23 -2.76 29.23
CA ALA A 209 10.63 -1.58 28.60
C ALA A 209 9.36 -1.11 29.33
N ASP A 210 9.15 0.19 29.34
CA ASP A 210 7.94 0.81 29.90
C ASP A 210 6.75 0.61 28.95
N LEU A 211 5.96 -0.44 29.21
CA LEU A 211 4.83 -0.82 28.39
C LEU A 211 3.74 0.25 28.36
N ALA A 212 3.50 0.94 29.48
CA ALA A 212 2.48 1.99 29.55
C ALA A 212 2.86 3.20 28.69
N ARG A 213 4.13 3.58 28.67
CA ARG A 213 4.65 4.63 27.79
C ARG A 213 4.51 4.22 26.32
N ILE A 214 4.92 2.99 25.96
CA ILE A 214 4.82 2.50 24.58
C ILE A 214 3.36 2.49 24.11
N GLU A 215 2.43 1.97 24.91
CA GLU A 215 1.00 1.96 24.60
C GLU A 215 0.45 3.38 24.38
N ASN A 216 0.79 4.31 25.28
CA ASN A 216 0.35 5.70 25.15
C ASN A 216 0.92 6.37 23.90
N GLU A 217 2.22 6.14 23.60
CA GLU A 217 2.87 6.69 22.41
C GLU A 217 2.24 6.17 21.12
N ILE A 218 1.87 4.88 21.08
CA ILE A 218 1.13 4.31 19.95
C ILE A 218 -0.23 5.02 19.81
N LYS A 219 -1.06 5.00 20.86
CA LYS A 219 -2.44 5.50 20.80
C LYS A 219 -2.54 6.99 20.47
N THR A 220 -1.53 7.77 20.81
CA THR A 220 -1.50 9.24 20.59
C THR A 220 -0.72 9.66 19.35
N MET A 221 -0.13 8.71 18.61
CA MET A 221 0.70 8.99 17.43
C MET A 221 -0.12 9.68 16.33
N PRO A 222 0.22 10.92 15.94
CA PRO A 222 -0.48 11.67 14.90
C PRO A 222 -0.39 10.97 13.54
N ASN A 223 -1.42 11.11 12.72
CA ASN A 223 -1.55 10.56 11.37
C ASN A 223 -1.61 9.02 11.27
N TYR A 224 -1.41 8.29 12.37
CA TYR A 224 -1.42 6.84 12.39
C TYR A 224 -2.53 6.26 13.28
N PHE A 225 -2.63 6.73 14.54
CA PHE A 225 -3.48 6.09 15.55
C PHE A 225 -4.40 7.04 16.30
N SER A 226 -4.05 8.32 16.44
CA SER A 226 -4.79 9.31 17.27
C SER A 226 -6.27 9.45 16.89
N ASP A 227 -6.61 9.21 15.62
CA ASP A 227 -7.98 9.32 15.09
C ASP A 227 -8.78 8.02 15.16
N TYR A 228 -8.23 6.97 15.80
CA TYR A 228 -8.83 5.63 15.85
C TYR A 228 -8.98 5.12 17.28
N ASP A 229 -9.91 4.19 17.46
CA ASP A 229 -9.92 3.35 18.64
C ASP A 229 -8.85 2.26 18.44
N THR A 230 -7.81 2.32 19.27
CA THR A 230 -6.62 1.49 19.17
C THR A 230 -6.47 0.59 20.36
N THR A 231 -6.38 -0.72 20.11
CA THR A 231 -6.02 -1.72 21.11
C THR A 231 -4.56 -2.11 20.93
N VAL A 232 -3.79 -2.12 22.05
CA VAL A 232 -2.40 -2.57 22.05
C VAL A 232 -2.30 -3.80 22.92
N THR A 233 -1.79 -4.89 22.34
CA THR A 233 -1.54 -6.16 23.03
C THR A 233 -0.06 -6.48 22.99
N PHE A 234 0.57 -6.60 24.14
CA PHE A 234 1.95 -7.02 24.23
C PHE A 234 2.01 -8.54 24.21
N ILE A 235 2.87 -9.09 23.33
CA ILE A 235 3.07 -10.53 23.11
C ILE A 235 4.56 -10.84 23.04
N ASP A 236 4.92 -12.12 23.16
CA ASP A 236 6.29 -12.58 22.98
C ASP A 236 6.66 -12.79 21.50
N GLU A 237 7.95 -12.99 21.23
CA GLU A 237 8.48 -13.20 19.87
C GLU A 237 7.98 -14.52 19.25
N GLU A 238 7.71 -15.54 20.05
CA GLU A 238 7.21 -16.83 19.56
C GLU A 238 5.78 -16.69 19.05
N THR A 239 4.92 -16.03 19.82
CA THR A 239 3.54 -15.69 19.42
C THR A 239 3.53 -14.80 18.18
N MET A 240 4.41 -13.79 18.13
CA MET A 240 4.54 -12.93 16.93
C MET A 240 4.88 -13.76 15.68
N LYS A 241 5.84 -14.68 15.78
CA LYS A 241 6.25 -15.55 14.66
C LYS A 241 5.19 -16.57 14.29
N ARG A 242 4.46 -17.11 15.24
CA ARG A 242 3.43 -18.13 15.02
C ARG A 242 2.17 -17.53 14.40
N ASP A 243 1.66 -16.44 14.96
CA ASP A 243 0.30 -15.95 14.69
C ASP A 243 0.27 -14.72 13.78
N HIS A 244 1.38 -13.97 13.67
CA HIS A 244 1.45 -12.68 12.99
C HIS A 244 2.56 -12.59 11.91
N ASN A 245 3.01 -13.73 11.37
CA ASN A 245 4.09 -13.78 10.38
C ASN A 245 3.64 -13.51 8.94
N LYS A 246 2.34 -13.54 8.68
CA LYS A 246 1.76 -13.30 7.34
C LYS A 246 1.40 -11.82 7.15
N LEU A 247 1.12 -11.46 5.90
CA LEU A 247 0.73 -10.11 5.50
C LEU A 247 -0.66 -10.11 4.80
N PRO A 248 -1.71 -10.69 5.42
CA PRO A 248 -3.04 -10.65 4.85
C PRO A 248 -3.58 -9.22 4.83
N HIS A 249 -4.42 -8.94 3.85
CA HIS A 249 -5.16 -7.68 3.79
C HIS A 249 -6.45 -7.86 2.99
N GLY A 250 -7.10 -6.75 2.69
CA GLY A 250 -8.28 -6.69 1.86
C GLY A 250 -9.16 -5.51 2.24
N GLY A 251 -10.41 -5.58 1.81
CA GLY A 251 -11.38 -4.55 2.09
C GLY A 251 -12.53 -4.57 1.10
N SER A 252 -13.36 -3.54 1.17
CA SER A 252 -14.50 -3.35 0.28
C SER A 252 -14.65 -1.90 -0.13
N VAL A 253 -15.01 -1.68 -1.39
CA VAL A 253 -15.60 -0.43 -1.87
C VAL A 253 -17.09 -0.69 -2.04
N ILE A 254 -17.91 0.06 -1.34
CA ILE A 254 -19.36 -0.08 -1.37
C ILE A 254 -19.95 1.26 -1.82
N ARG A 255 -20.72 1.22 -2.90
CA ARG A 255 -21.54 2.36 -3.31
C ARG A 255 -22.99 2.07 -3.03
N THR A 256 -23.63 2.96 -2.31
CA THR A 256 -25.06 2.94 -2.10
C THR A 256 -25.70 4.09 -2.87
N GLY A 257 -26.84 3.88 -3.46
CA GLY A 257 -27.53 4.93 -4.22
C GLY A 257 -28.97 4.59 -4.54
N VAL A 258 -29.61 5.46 -5.29
CA VAL A 258 -31.02 5.37 -5.61
C VAL A 258 -31.25 5.55 -7.11
N THR A 259 -32.36 4.98 -7.59
CA THR A 259 -32.91 5.21 -8.93
C THR A 259 -34.45 5.36 -8.85
N GLY A 260 -35.07 5.64 -9.96
CA GLY A 260 -36.49 5.96 -10.05
C GLY A 260 -36.75 7.45 -10.06
N MET A 261 -37.91 7.87 -10.55
CA MET A 261 -38.28 9.29 -10.63
C MET A 261 -38.40 9.95 -9.25
N ASP A 262 -38.87 9.17 -8.28
CA ASP A 262 -39.05 9.59 -6.87
C ASP A 262 -37.95 9.04 -5.96
N ARG A 263 -36.83 8.53 -6.53
CA ARG A 263 -35.69 7.95 -5.80
C ARG A 263 -36.07 6.77 -4.90
N GLU A 264 -37.11 6.04 -5.31
CA GLU A 264 -37.76 5.00 -4.54
C GLU A 264 -36.99 3.67 -4.51
N HIS A 265 -36.09 3.42 -5.49
CA HIS A 265 -35.33 2.18 -5.57
C HIS A 265 -33.93 2.36 -5.00
N LYS A 266 -33.60 1.58 -3.97
CA LYS A 266 -32.28 1.58 -3.35
C LYS A 266 -31.40 0.50 -3.95
N HIS A 267 -30.16 0.84 -4.22
CA HIS A 267 -29.15 -0.08 -4.76
C HIS A 267 -27.85 -0.04 -3.96
N VAL A 268 -27.18 -1.18 -3.94
CA VAL A 268 -25.86 -1.34 -3.35
C VAL A 268 -24.98 -2.06 -4.37
N VAL A 269 -23.83 -1.48 -4.67
CA VAL A 269 -22.77 -2.11 -5.48
C VAL A 269 -21.56 -2.28 -4.60
N GLU A 270 -21.05 -3.50 -4.48
CA GLU A 270 -19.91 -3.82 -3.64
C GLU A 270 -18.82 -4.53 -4.44
N TYR A 271 -17.58 -4.06 -4.28
CA TYR A 271 -16.36 -4.71 -4.72
C TYR A 271 -15.55 -5.11 -3.50
N SER A 272 -15.30 -6.38 -3.32
CA SER A 272 -14.58 -6.91 -2.17
C SER A 272 -13.27 -7.56 -2.59
N LEU A 273 -12.27 -7.44 -1.73
CA LEU A 273 -10.95 -7.98 -1.90
C LEU A 273 -10.50 -8.71 -0.63
N LYS A 274 -10.02 -9.95 -0.78
CA LYS A 274 -9.43 -10.74 0.30
C LYS A 274 -8.08 -11.27 -0.16
N LEU A 275 -7.02 -10.81 0.48
CA LEU A 275 -5.64 -11.11 0.10
C LEU A 275 -4.95 -11.93 1.18
N ASP A 276 -4.33 -13.02 0.79
CA ASP A 276 -3.47 -13.83 1.66
C ASP A 276 -2.11 -13.15 1.85
N SER A 277 -1.63 -12.48 0.79
CA SER A 277 -0.41 -11.69 0.80
C SER A 277 -0.62 -10.36 0.06
N ASN A 278 -0.63 -9.27 0.82
CA ASN A 278 -0.78 -7.92 0.27
C ASN A 278 0.34 -7.54 -0.73
N PRO A 279 1.63 -7.74 -0.40
CA PRO A 279 2.70 -7.26 -1.29
C PRO A 279 2.76 -8.03 -2.61
N GLU A 280 2.49 -9.34 -2.61
CA GLU A 280 2.47 -10.12 -3.86
C GLU A 280 1.30 -9.71 -4.75
N PHE A 281 0.12 -9.50 -4.18
CA PHE A 281 -1.03 -9.03 -4.95
C PHE A 281 -0.78 -7.62 -5.51
N THR A 282 -0.24 -6.71 -4.72
CA THR A 282 0.09 -5.36 -5.18
C THR A 282 1.11 -5.40 -6.33
N GLY A 283 2.11 -6.27 -6.22
CA GLY A 283 3.09 -6.48 -7.30
C GLY A 283 2.49 -7.06 -8.56
#